data_8cae8f860cd55307ce9f3cbccaeb3591
#
_entry.id   8cae8f860cd55307ce9f3cbccaeb3591
#
_cell.length_a   1.000
_cell.length_b   1.000
_cell.length_c   1.000
_cell.angle_alpha   90.00
_cell.angle_beta   90.00
_cell.angle_gamma   90.00
#
_symmetry.space_group_name_H-M   'P 1'
#
loop_
_entity.id
_entity.type
_entity.pdbx_description
1 polymer ?
#
loop_
_entity_poly.entity_id
_entity_poly.type
_entity_poly.pdbx_seq_one_letter_code
_entity_poly.pdbx_strand_id
1 'polypeptide(L)'
;MVQNRSFEEDEIPEGYRIEGTKLIPLAKPYHLTGEIRERSFEWYGGKIRGWNLKTGDLSEASMRLTKERPMYPTAPNNLELFIQKTTGAVQLVNEGYWGMGIRQNERYHLRTIVRVDPGYKGTLTAKLLSEKGDILARALLPCIPDGEWHDMTLVLTSVATDCKSSLAIEFDAPGKVWLDYVSLFPENTFKKRQNGLRKDVAEMVAGLQPAFFRWPGGCAVSYTH
;
A
#
# COMPACT_ATOMS: atom_id res chain seq x y z
N MET A 1 3.37 -7.83 2.30
CA MET A 1 2.12 -7.36 1.63
C MET A 1 2.07 -5.84 1.72
N VAL A 2 1.70 -5.14 0.64
CA VAL A 2 1.56 -3.67 0.64
C VAL A 2 0.44 -3.27 1.61
N GLN A 3 0.70 -2.31 2.48
CA GLN A 3 -0.29 -1.72 3.38
C GLN A 3 -1.03 -0.57 2.66
N ASN A 4 -2.33 -0.38 2.95
CA ASN A 4 -3.15 0.67 2.36
C ASN A 4 -3.03 0.70 0.81
N ARG A 5 -3.35 -0.41 0.19
CA ARG A 5 -3.14 -0.65 -1.26
C ARG A 5 -3.96 0.26 -2.16
N SER A 6 -5.14 0.64 -1.71
CA SER A 6 -6.13 1.45 -2.43
C SER A 6 -6.30 2.85 -1.86
N PHE A 7 -5.46 3.23 -0.88
CA PHE A 7 -5.49 4.54 -0.20
C PHE A 7 -6.79 4.87 0.53
N GLU A 8 -7.61 3.87 0.85
CA GLU A 8 -8.90 4.05 1.54
C GLU A 8 -8.80 3.93 3.08
N GLU A 9 -7.64 3.48 3.61
CA GLU A 9 -7.47 3.25 5.06
C GLU A 9 -7.32 4.54 5.87
N ASP A 10 -7.20 5.69 5.22
CA ASP A 10 -7.02 7.00 5.87
C ASP A 10 -8.32 7.82 5.95
N GLU A 11 -9.45 7.28 5.51
CA GLU A 11 -10.75 7.90 5.74
C GLU A 11 -11.12 7.83 7.22
N ILE A 12 -11.60 8.98 7.73
CA ILE A 12 -12.13 9.05 9.11
C ILE A 12 -13.39 8.19 9.15
N PRO A 13 -13.45 7.15 9.99
CA PRO A 13 -14.64 6.32 10.12
C PRO A 13 -15.85 7.18 10.49
N GLU A 14 -17.03 6.84 9.97
CA GLU A 14 -18.26 7.49 10.34
C GLU A 14 -18.46 7.46 11.87
N GLY A 15 -18.84 8.57 12.46
CA GLY A 15 -19.01 8.69 13.91
C GLY A 15 -17.73 9.05 14.67
N TYR A 16 -16.65 9.43 14.00
CA TYR A 16 -15.41 9.89 14.61
C TYR A 16 -15.01 11.26 14.09
N ARG A 17 -14.18 11.97 14.88
CA ARG A 17 -13.48 13.20 14.49
C ARG A 17 -12.01 13.13 14.89
N ILE A 18 -11.18 13.94 14.24
CA ILE A 18 -9.76 14.09 14.61
C ILE A 18 -9.62 15.25 15.59
N GLU A 19 -8.89 15.01 16.69
CA GLU A 19 -8.39 16.05 17.58
C GLU A 19 -6.89 15.84 17.77
N GLY A 20 -6.08 16.73 17.19
CA GLY A 20 -4.63 16.55 17.15
C GLY A 20 -4.23 15.29 16.38
N THR A 21 -3.55 14.35 17.05
CA THR A 21 -3.16 13.04 16.49
C THR A 21 -4.15 11.92 16.83
N LYS A 22 -5.29 12.22 17.46
CA LYS A 22 -6.23 11.22 17.96
C LYS A 22 -7.55 11.20 17.22
N LEU A 23 -8.06 9.99 17.04
CA LEU A 23 -9.40 9.74 16.54
C LEU A 23 -10.36 9.63 17.74
N ILE A 24 -11.34 10.52 17.83
CA ILE A 24 -12.27 10.62 18.96
C ILE A 24 -13.67 10.28 18.49
N PRO A 25 -14.40 9.35 19.14
CA PRO A 25 -15.77 9.06 18.80
C PRO A 25 -16.69 10.24 19.06
N LEU A 26 -17.61 10.54 18.15
CA LEU A 26 -18.61 11.63 18.30
C LEU A 26 -19.73 11.27 19.28
N ALA A 27 -20.01 9.98 19.46
CA ALA A 27 -21.01 9.48 20.40
C ALA A 27 -20.51 8.20 21.07
N LYS A 28 -21.04 7.92 22.26
CA LYS A 28 -20.76 6.65 22.95
C LYS A 28 -21.40 5.50 22.16
N PRO A 29 -20.62 4.45 21.79
CA PRO A 29 -21.19 3.27 21.16
C PRO A 29 -22.26 2.64 22.07
N TYR A 30 -23.50 2.55 21.62
CA TYR A 30 -24.66 2.12 22.42
C TYR A 30 -24.60 0.64 22.88
N HIS A 31 -23.80 -0.18 22.24
CA HIS A 31 -23.64 -1.60 22.54
C HIS A 31 -22.67 -1.91 23.68
N LEU A 32 -22.04 -0.90 24.24
CA LEU A 32 -21.14 -1.07 25.38
C LEU A 32 -21.85 -0.60 26.64
N THR A 33 -22.32 -1.53 27.48
CA THR A 33 -22.85 -1.27 28.81
C THR A 33 -21.71 -1.13 29.80
N GLY A 34 -21.63 -0.04 30.53
CA GLY A 34 -20.61 0.28 31.52
C GLY A 34 -19.92 1.61 31.29
N GLU A 35 -18.98 1.94 32.16
CA GLU A 35 -18.12 3.11 31.97
C GLU A 35 -17.24 2.93 30.72
N ILE A 36 -17.67 3.53 29.64
CA ILE A 36 -16.88 3.57 28.44
C ILE A 36 -15.83 4.63 28.66
N ARG A 37 -14.62 4.20 28.94
CA ARG A 37 -13.46 5.06 28.78
C ARG A 37 -13.44 5.50 27.32
N GLU A 38 -13.40 6.80 27.10
CA GLU A 38 -13.23 7.37 25.77
C GLU A 38 -12.01 6.70 25.15
N ARG A 39 -12.25 5.76 24.23
CA ARG A 39 -11.16 5.12 23.49
C ARG A 39 -10.77 6.08 22.39
N SER A 40 -9.83 6.95 22.68
CA SER A 40 -9.11 7.66 21.65
C SER A 40 -8.06 6.72 21.05
N PHE A 41 -8.01 6.69 19.74
CA PHE A 41 -6.99 5.95 19.01
C PHE A 41 -5.96 6.93 18.45
N GLU A 42 -4.67 6.56 18.47
CA GLU A 42 -3.68 7.33 17.74
C GLU A 42 -4.02 7.26 16.24
N TRP A 43 -4.15 8.43 15.63
CA TRP A 43 -4.38 8.59 14.21
C TRP A 43 -3.11 9.09 13.53
N TYR A 44 -2.89 8.74 12.30
CA TYR A 44 -1.61 8.95 11.62
C TYR A 44 -1.29 10.41 11.27
N GLY A 45 -2.05 11.38 11.81
CA GLY A 45 -1.69 12.81 11.82
C GLY A 45 -1.27 13.41 10.48
N GLY A 46 -2.09 13.25 9.43
CA GLY A 46 -1.81 13.79 8.11
C GLY A 46 -0.77 12.99 7.28
N LYS A 47 -0.27 11.89 7.81
CA LYS A 47 0.54 10.93 7.05
C LYS A 47 -0.37 9.89 6.40
N ILE A 48 -0.10 9.57 5.15
CA ILE A 48 -0.81 8.50 4.44
C ILE A 48 -0.32 7.16 4.99
N ARG A 49 -1.24 6.37 5.56
CA ARG A 49 -0.92 5.12 6.24
C ARG A 49 -0.13 4.17 5.32
N GLY A 50 0.99 3.65 5.83
CA GLY A 50 1.84 2.69 5.12
C GLY A 50 2.71 3.29 4.02
N TRP A 51 2.54 4.58 3.67
CA TRP A 51 3.29 5.24 2.62
C TRP A 51 4.17 6.36 3.15
N ASN A 52 5.45 6.32 2.78
CA ASN A 52 6.45 7.32 3.14
C ASN A 52 7.07 7.90 1.87
N LEU A 53 7.12 9.24 1.82
CA LEU A 53 7.81 9.95 0.77
C LEU A 53 9.27 10.20 1.20
N LYS A 54 10.21 9.68 0.42
CA LYS A 54 11.65 9.92 0.62
C LYS A 54 12.16 10.78 -0.52
N THR A 55 12.78 11.90 -0.17
CA THR A 55 13.39 12.84 -1.11
C THR A 55 14.88 12.96 -0.82
N GLY A 56 15.70 13.15 -1.86
CA GLY A 56 17.09 13.56 -1.68
C GLY A 56 17.19 15.01 -1.19
N ASP A 57 18.36 15.40 -0.66
CA ASP A 57 18.58 16.66 0.07
C ASP A 57 18.19 17.93 -0.68
N LEU A 58 18.17 17.92 -2.01
CA LEU A 58 17.83 19.07 -2.86
C LEU A 58 16.58 18.84 -3.70
N SER A 59 15.82 17.80 -3.39
CA SER A 59 14.56 17.49 -4.08
C SER A 59 13.37 18.00 -3.28
N GLU A 60 12.39 18.56 -3.96
CA GLU A 60 11.16 19.08 -3.38
C GLU A 60 9.97 18.30 -3.96
N ALA A 61 9.29 17.56 -3.09
CA ALA A 61 8.10 16.81 -3.46
C ALA A 61 7.12 16.75 -2.30
N SER A 62 5.85 16.61 -2.64
CA SER A 62 4.76 16.44 -1.68
C SER A 62 3.80 15.36 -2.15
N MET A 63 3.12 14.71 -1.19
CA MET A 63 2.06 13.74 -1.47
C MET A 63 0.79 14.10 -0.71
N ARG A 64 -0.36 13.85 -1.31
CA ARG A 64 -1.67 14.02 -0.68
C ARG A 64 -2.66 13.00 -1.19
N LEU A 65 -3.69 12.71 -0.41
CA LEU A 65 -4.86 12.00 -0.91
C LEU A 65 -5.79 12.98 -1.63
N THR A 66 -6.39 12.52 -2.72
CA THR A 66 -7.38 13.26 -3.49
C THR A 66 -8.48 12.33 -3.98
N LYS A 67 -9.68 12.88 -4.17
CA LYS A 67 -10.82 12.20 -4.82
C LYS A 67 -11.07 12.73 -6.24
N GLU A 68 -10.13 13.48 -6.77
CA GLU A 68 -10.24 14.04 -8.12
C GLU A 68 -9.97 12.97 -9.19
N ARG A 69 -10.93 12.79 -10.09
CA ARG A 69 -10.85 11.81 -11.20
C ARG A 69 -10.48 10.40 -10.71
N PRO A 70 -11.24 9.81 -9.78
CA PRO A 70 -10.92 8.47 -9.26
C PRO A 70 -11.03 7.43 -10.38
N MET A 71 -10.20 6.38 -10.33
CA MET A 71 -10.35 5.23 -11.23
C MET A 71 -11.66 4.48 -10.95
N TYR A 72 -12.01 4.35 -9.67
CA TYR A 72 -13.23 3.67 -9.21
C TYR A 72 -14.07 4.60 -8.33
N PRO A 73 -15.33 4.89 -8.69
CA PRO A 73 -16.21 5.72 -7.86
C PRO A 73 -16.48 5.15 -6.47
N THR A 74 -16.43 3.82 -6.31
CA THR A 74 -16.65 3.11 -5.04
C THR A 74 -15.43 3.09 -4.13
N ALA A 75 -14.24 3.40 -4.67
CA ALA A 75 -12.99 3.57 -3.96
C ALA A 75 -12.33 4.86 -4.48
N PRO A 76 -12.81 6.03 -4.04
CA PRO A 76 -12.51 7.29 -4.71
C PRO A 76 -11.15 7.88 -4.37
N ASN A 77 -10.49 7.40 -3.29
CA ASN A 77 -9.22 7.96 -2.88
C ASN A 77 -8.10 7.50 -3.81
N ASN A 78 -7.27 8.45 -4.20
CA ASN A 78 -6.02 8.17 -4.89
C ASN A 78 -4.92 9.08 -4.33
N LEU A 79 -3.67 8.64 -4.44
CA LEU A 79 -2.52 9.39 -3.98
C LEU A 79 -2.02 10.27 -5.13
N GLU A 80 -1.99 11.59 -4.93
CA GLU A 80 -1.30 12.55 -5.79
C GLU A 80 0.12 12.76 -5.25
N LEU A 81 1.11 12.53 -6.09
CA LEU A 81 2.49 12.90 -5.87
C LEU A 81 2.82 14.11 -6.76
N PHE A 82 3.26 15.20 -6.16
CA PHE A 82 3.73 16.38 -6.86
C PHE A 82 5.22 16.59 -6.61
N ILE A 83 6.01 16.49 -7.67
CA ILE A 83 7.46 16.68 -7.65
C ILE A 83 7.73 18.04 -8.28
N GLN A 84 8.11 19.01 -7.45
CA GLN A 84 8.42 20.38 -7.90
C GLN A 84 9.81 20.42 -8.51
N LYS A 85 10.76 19.74 -7.84
CA LYS A 85 12.16 19.70 -8.22
C LYS A 85 12.77 18.37 -7.79
N THR A 86 13.59 17.79 -8.64
CA THR A 86 14.43 16.64 -8.27
C THR A 86 15.88 16.86 -8.72
N THR A 87 16.81 16.55 -7.85
CA THR A 87 18.26 16.48 -8.12
C THR A 87 18.77 15.05 -7.99
N GLY A 88 17.86 14.12 -7.81
CA GLY A 88 18.03 12.70 -7.68
C GLY A 88 16.63 12.07 -7.73
N ALA A 89 16.49 10.86 -7.25
CA ALA A 89 15.20 10.19 -7.25
C ALA A 89 14.34 10.61 -6.04
N VAL A 90 13.06 10.79 -6.30
CA VAL A 90 12.00 10.85 -5.29
C VAL A 90 11.42 9.45 -5.17
N GLN A 91 11.29 8.92 -3.96
CA GLN A 91 10.80 7.56 -3.72
C GLN A 91 9.54 7.57 -2.86
N LEU A 92 8.53 6.87 -3.31
CA LEU A 92 7.35 6.52 -2.54
C LEU A 92 7.54 5.09 -2.01
N VAL A 93 7.66 4.95 -0.68
CA VAL A 93 8.07 3.70 -0.03
C VAL A 93 6.94 3.14 0.82
N ASN A 94 6.68 1.83 0.69
CA ASN A 94 5.76 1.07 1.51
C ASN A 94 6.50 -0.09 2.19
N GLU A 95 6.52 -0.10 3.51
CA GLU A 95 7.22 -1.11 4.33
C GLU A 95 6.30 -2.31 4.66
N GLY A 96 5.06 -2.29 4.19
CA GLY A 96 4.07 -3.27 4.62
C GLY A 96 3.71 -3.09 6.10
N TYR A 97 3.26 -4.17 6.75
CA TYR A 97 2.85 -4.09 8.16
C TYR A 97 4.03 -4.18 9.14
N TRP A 98 5.05 -4.97 8.85
CA TRP A 98 6.26 -5.18 9.67
C TRP A 98 7.45 -5.60 8.81
N GLY A 99 7.54 -5.03 7.61
CA GLY A 99 8.45 -5.48 6.56
C GLY A 99 7.78 -6.50 5.62
N MET A 100 8.34 -6.64 4.44
CA MET A 100 7.94 -7.60 3.43
C MET A 100 8.96 -8.74 3.37
N GLY A 101 8.52 -9.99 3.59
CA GLY A 101 9.39 -11.14 3.43
C GLY A 101 9.68 -11.42 1.95
N ILE A 102 10.87 -11.12 1.52
CA ILE A 102 11.36 -11.35 0.16
C ILE A 102 12.36 -12.50 0.17
N ARG A 103 12.26 -13.42 -0.79
CA ARG A 103 13.15 -14.58 -0.92
C ARG A 103 13.96 -14.50 -2.20
N GLN A 104 15.20 -14.89 -2.13
CA GLN A 104 16.10 -14.97 -3.30
C GLN A 104 15.53 -15.87 -4.39
N ASN A 105 15.69 -15.45 -5.65
CA ASN A 105 15.21 -16.12 -6.86
C ASN A 105 13.67 -16.28 -6.94
N GLU A 106 12.90 -15.70 -6.01
CA GLU A 106 11.45 -15.63 -6.13
C GLU A 106 11.02 -14.45 -6.99
N ARG A 107 9.90 -14.65 -7.69
CA ARG A 107 9.24 -13.66 -8.54
C ARG A 107 8.06 -13.06 -7.81
N TYR A 108 7.93 -11.74 -7.91
CA TYR A 108 6.87 -10.97 -7.28
C TYR A 108 6.12 -10.17 -8.34
N HIS A 109 4.81 -10.32 -8.39
CA HIS A 109 3.94 -9.57 -9.28
C HIS A 109 3.53 -8.27 -8.62
N LEU A 110 4.01 -7.15 -9.17
CA LEU A 110 3.53 -5.81 -8.81
C LEU A 110 2.44 -5.43 -9.80
N ARG A 111 1.26 -5.10 -9.28
CA ARG A 111 0.19 -4.44 -10.04
C ARG A 111 -0.02 -3.06 -9.46
N THR A 112 -0.10 -2.06 -10.30
CA THR A 112 -0.37 -0.68 -9.91
C THR A 112 -1.23 0.01 -10.95
N ILE A 113 -2.12 0.89 -10.50
CA ILE A 113 -2.93 1.76 -11.34
C ILE A 113 -2.33 3.16 -11.23
N VAL A 114 -1.86 3.68 -12.35
CA VAL A 114 -1.09 4.93 -12.43
C VAL A 114 -1.69 5.86 -13.45
N ARG A 115 -1.76 7.13 -13.13
CA ARG A 115 -2.04 8.23 -14.05
C ARG A 115 -0.86 9.20 -14.01
N VAL A 116 -0.37 9.58 -15.16
CA VAL A 116 0.81 10.45 -15.29
C VAL A 116 0.42 11.73 -16.04
N ASP A 117 0.82 12.87 -15.49
CA ASP A 117 0.59 14.17 -16.12
C ASP A 117 1.25 14.23 -17.51
N PRO A 118 0.58 14.77 -18.55
CA PRO A 118 1.16 14.89 -19.90
C PRO A 118 2.50 15.65 -19.97
N GLY A 119 2.77 16.49 -18.98
CA GLY A 119 4.05 17.22 -18.88
C GLY A 119 5.20 16.43 -18.26
N TYR A 120 4.95 15.26 -17.68
CA TYR A 120 5.99 14.45 -17.04
C TYR A 120 6.92 13.82 -18.08
N LYS A 121 8.23 14.00 -17.91
CA LYS A 121 9.27 13.50 -18.84
C LYS A 121 10.24 12.50 -18.24
N GLY A 122 9.88 11.96 -17.08
CA GLY A 122 10.72 11.02 -16.34
C GLY A 122 10.34 9.56 -16.57
N THR A 123 11.02 8.72 -15.82
CA THR A 123 10.75 7.28 -15.72
C THR A 123 10.19 6.93 -14.34
N LEU A 124 9.45 5.83 -14.28
CA LEU A 124 8.97 5.23 -13.05
C LEU A 124 9.70 3.90 -12.86
N THR A 125 10.34 3.72 -11.71
CA THR A 125 11.06 2.47 -11.41
C THR A 125 10.53 1.85 -10.13
N ALA A 126 10.05 0.62 -10.19
CA ALA A 126 9.71 -0.17 -9.02
C ALA A 126 10.94 -0.90 -8.49
N LYS A 127 11.15 -0.87 -7.18
CA LYS A 127 12.27 -1.52 -6.48
C LYS A 127 11.78 -2.30 -5.27
N LEU A 128 12.40 -3.45 -5.01
CA LEU A 128 12.37 -4.08 -3.69
C LEU A 128 13.68 -3.74 -2.99
N LEU A 129 13.57 -3.19 -1.79
CA LEU A 129 14.71 -2.75 -1.00
C LEU A 129 14.84 -3.62 0.25
N SER A 130 16.07 -3.99 0.63
CA SER A 130 16.37 -4.63 1.92
C SER A 130 16.11 -3.67 3.08
N GLU A 131 16.14 -4.18 4.33
CA GLU A 131 16.11 -3.34 5.54
C GLU A 131 17.24 -2.28 5.53
N LYS A 132 18.37 -2.59 4.90
CA LYS A 132 19.53 -1.68 4.80
C LYS A 132 19.44 -0.73 3.61
N GLY A 133 18.45 -0.87 2.73
CA GLY A 133 18.29 -0.07 1.54
C GLY A 133 18.95 -0.65 0.27
N ASP A 134 19.53 -1.85 0.32
CA ASP A 134 20.09 -2.49 -0.86
C ASP A 134 18.98 -2.88 -1.84
N ILE A 135 19.25 -2.80 -3.14
CA ILE A 135 18.28 -3.15 -4.18
C ILE A 135 18.25 -4.67 -4.34
N LEU A 136 17.13 -5.30 -3.94
CA LEU A 136 16.89 -6.74 -4.13
C LEU A 136 16.29 -7.07 -5.49
N ALA A 137 15.50 -6.17 -6.05
CA ALA A 137 14.95 -6.26 -7.39
C ALA A 137 14.60 -4.87 -7.92
N ARG A 138 14.63 -4.70 -9.24
CA ARG A 138 14.14 -3.48 -9.89
C ARG A 138 13.53 -3.79 -11.25
N ALA A 139 12.51 -3.01 -11.64
CA ALA A 139 11.96 -3.04 -12.99
C ALA A 139 11.39 -1.65 -13.34
N LEU A 140 11.44 -1.30 -14.62
CA LEU A 140 10.81 -0.08 -15.12
C LEU A 140 9.30 -0.29 -15.22
N LEU A 141 8.54 0.65 -14.68
CA LEU A 141 7.12 0.77 -14.93
C LEU A 141 6.92 1.51 -16.26
N PRO A 142 6.02 1.06 -17.13
CA PRO A 142 5.65 1.84 -18.29
C PRO A 142 5.16 3.24 -17.83
N CYS A 143 5.74 4.29 -18.42
CA CYS A 143 5.32 5.66 -18.15
C CYS A 143 4.57 6.17 -19.38
N ILE A 144 3.26 6.39 -19.25
CA ILE A 144 2.39 6.89 -20.32
C ILE A 144 1.83 8.24 -19.88
N PRO A 145 2.45 9.37 -20.29
CA PRO A 145 2.08 10.69 -19.83
C PRO A 145 0.95 11.27 -20.69
N ASP A 146 -0.23 10.66 -20.66
CA ASP A 146 -1.42 11.09 -21.41
C ASP A 146 -2.54 11.65 -20.50
N GLY A 147 -2.33 11.62 -19.19
CA GLY A 147 -3.29 12.09 -18.20
C GLY A 147 -4.41 11.08 -17.89
N GLU A 148 -4.36 9.86 -18.42
CA GLU A 148 -5.35 8.82 -18.20
C GLU A 148 -4.83 7.72 -17.25
N TRP A 149 -5.77 6.93 -16.68
CA TRP A 149 -5.43 5.84 -15.81
C TRP A 149 -5.00 4.58 -16.58
N HIS A 150 -3.88 4.01 -16.20
CA HIS A 150 -3.35 2.77 -16.76
C HIS A 150 -3.16 1.71 -15.68
N ASP A 151 -3.72 0.51 -15.90
CA ASP A 151 -3.50 -0.67 -15.05
C ASP A 151 -2.28 -1.41 -15.54
N MET A 152 -1.24 -1.43 -14.73
CA MET A 152 0.06 -1.95 -15.09
C MET A 152 0.45 -3.12 -14.20
N THR A 153 1.03 -4.15 -14.80
CA THR A 153 1.59 -5.29 -14.06
C THR A 153 3.02 -5.54 -14.52
N LEU A 154 3.90 -5.78 -13.56
CA LEU A 154 5.28 -6.14 -13.83
C LEU A 154 5.78 -7.21 -12.84
N VAL A 155 6.88 -7.87 -13.20
CA VAL A 155 7.51 -8.90 -12.39
C VAL A 155 8.84 -8.40 -11.86
N LEU A 156 9.03 -8.53 -10.56
CA LEU A 156 10.28 -8.27 -9.85
C LEU A 156 10.87 -9.60 -9.40
N THR A 157 12.11 -9.92 -9.85
CA THR A 157 12.83 -11.13 -9.42
C THR A 157 13.89 -10.74 -8.42
N SER A 158 13.83 -11.27 -7.20
CA SER A 158 14.75 -10.90 -6.15
C SER A 158 16.10 -11.62 -6.29
N VAL A 159 17.19 -10.89 -6.06
CA VAL A 159 18.57 -11.44 -6.06
C VAL A 159 19.02 -11.88 -4.67
N ALA A 160 18.30 -11.54 -3.60
CA ALA A 160 18.64 -11.91 -2.23
C ALA A 160 17.40 -12.11 -1.38
N THR A 161 17.59 -12.68 -0.17
CA THR A 161 16.52 -12.88 0.84
C THR A 161 16.63 -11.83 1.92
N ASP A 162 15.49 -11.20 2.25
CA ASP A 162 15.36 -10.29 3.38
C ASP A 162 13.92 -10.33 3.92
N CYS A 163 13.76 -10.36 5.25
CA CYS A 163 12.45 -10.49 5.89
C CYS A 163 11.78 -9.14 6.24
N LYS A 164 12.52 -8.05 6.11
CA LYS A 164 12.07 -6.68 6.43
C LYS A 164 12.18 -5.73 5.24
N SER A 165 12.05 -6.28 4.06
CA SER A 165 12.10 -5.51 2.81
C SER A 165 10.95 -4.53 2.68
N SER A 166 11.12 -3.57 1.77
CA SER A 166 10.09 -2.60 1.39
C SER A 166 9.94 -2.53 -0.13
N LEU A 167 8.76 -2.07 -0.57
CA LEU A 167 8.50 -1.68 -1.95
C LEU A 167 8.76 -0.17 -2.09
N ALA A 168 9.55 0.22 -3.07
CA ALA A 168 9.72 1.61 -3.46
C ALA A 168 9.30 1.82 -4.92
N ILE A 169 8.57 2.90 -5.19
CA ILE A 169 8.34 3.42 -6.53
C ILE A 169 9.13 4.71 -6.65
N GLU A 170 10.05 4.76 -7.58
CA GLU A 170 10.97 5.87 -7.79
C GLU A 170 10.59 6.69 -8.99
N PHE A 171 10.74 8.01 -8.88
CA PHE A 171 10.41 9.03 -9.86
C PHE A 171 11.64 9.92 -10.05
N ASP A 172 12.03 10.15 -11.29
CA ASP A 172 13.29 10.83 -11.61
C ASP A 172 13.13 12.18 -12.31
N ALA A 173 11.89 12.69 -12.46
CA ALA A 173 11.61 13.99 -13.06
C ALA A 173 10.56 14.80 -12.30
N PRO A 174 10.53 16.13 -12.46
CA PRO A 174 9.47 16.98 -11.98
C PRO A 174 8.14 16.69 -12.70
N GLY A 175 7.03 16.89 -11.99
CA GLY A 175 5.68 16.73 -12.52
C GLY A 175 4.72 16.09 -11.53
N LYS A 176 3.54 15.70 -12.00
CA LYS A 176 2.51 15.06 -11.18
C LYS A 176 2.28 13.63 -11.63
N VAL A 177 2.16 12.76 -10.64
CA VAL A 177 1.79 11.34 -10.83
C VAL A 177 0.74 10.98 -9.80
N TRP A 178 -0.26 10.22 -10.20
CA TRP A 178 -1.31 9.70 -9.32
C TRP A 178 -1.25 8.19 -9.29
N LEU A 179 -1.46 7.61 -8.10
CA LEU A 179 -1.54 6.18 -7.86
C LEU A 179 -2.88 5.87 -7.20
N ASP A 180 -3.63 4.93 -7.73
CA ASP A 180 -4.89 4.48 -7.14
C ASP A 180 -4.72 3.13 -6.43
N TYR A 181 -4.07 2.18 -7.06
CA TYR A 181 -3.92 0.83 -6.52
C TYR A 181 -2.47 0.35 -6.64
N VAL A 182 -1.94 -0.20 -5.56
CA VAL A 182 -0.60 -0.81 -5.56
C VAL A 182 -0.63 -2.13 -4.80
N SER A 183 -0.31 -3.22 -5.46
CA SER A 183 -0.25 -4.53 -4.82
C SER A 183 1.00 -5.31 -5.22
N LEU A 184 1.56 -6.05 -4.29
CA LEU A 184 2.72 -6.92 -4.49
C LEU A 184 2.43 -8.29 -3.93
N PHE A 185 2.48 -9.32 -4.78
CA PHE A 185 2.27 -10.71 -4.41
C PHE A 185 3.37 -11.61 -4.95
N PRO A 186 3.82 -12.63 -4.19
CA PRO A 186 4.72 -13.65 -4.71
C PRO A 186 4.01 -14.48 -5.78
N GLU A 187 4.75 -14.97 -6.77
CA GLU A 187 4.25 -15.93 -7.75
C GLU A 187 4.01 -17.31 -7.11
N ASN A 188 4.87 -17.67 -6.15
CA ASN A 188 4.78 -18.95 -5.45
C ASN A 188 3.76 -18.90 -4.30
N THR A 189 2.49 -19.01 -4.67
CA THR A 189 1.36 -19.05 -3.73
C THR A 189 0.84 -20.47 -3.54
N PHE A 190 -0.01 -20.68 -2.52
CA PHE A 190 -0.69 -21.96 -2.31
C PHE A 190 -1.55 -22.31 -3.53
N LYS A 191 -1.34 -23.55 -4.05
CA LYS A 191 -1.97 -24.04 -5.30
C LYS A 191 -1.71 -23.15 -6.52
N LYS A 192 -0.63 -22.33 -6.52
CA LYS A 192 -0.26 -21.42 -7.60
C LYS A 192 -1.37 -20.47 -8.02
N ARG A 193 -2.23 -20.07 -7.09
CA ARG A 193 -3.32 -19.12 -7.38
C ARG A 193 -2.77 -17.70 -7.47
N GLN A 194 -3.21 -16.96 -8.46
CA GLN A 194 -2.90 -15.53 -8.55
C GLN A 194 -3.42 -14.81 -7.29
N ASN A 195 -2.57 -13.99 -6.67
CA ASN A 195 -2.85 -13.32 -5.39
C ASN A 195 -3.30 -14.28 -4.27
N GLY A 196 -2.86 -15.54 -4.36
CA GLY A 196 -3.23 -16.61 -3.44
C GLY A 196 -2.60 -16.47 -2.06
N LEU A 197 -3.00 -17.38 -1.17
CA LEU A 197 -2.46 -17.44 0.18
C LEU A 197 -0.96 -17.77 0.17
N ARG A 198 -0.27 -17.30 1.18
CA ARG A 198 1.11 -17.66 1.47
C ARG A 198 1.24 -19.17 1.59
N LYS A 199 2.10 -19.78 0.76
CA LYS A 199 2.16 -21.22 0.55
C LYS A 199 2.47 -21.99 1.84
N ASP A 200 3.52 -21.60 2.57
CA ASP A 200 3.97 -22.26 3.80
C ASP A 200 2.88 -22.28 4.88
N VAL A 201 2.20 -21.17 5.13
CA VAL A 201 1.12 -21.07 6.11
C VAL A 201 -0.10 -21.91 5.68
N ALA A 202 -0.48 -21.82 4.41
CA ALA A 202 -1.63 -22.55 3.88
C ALA A 202 -1.38 -24.08 3.86
N GLU A 203 -0.15 -24.52 3.61
CA GLU A 203 0.25 -25.94 3.69
C GLU A 203 0.22 -26.45 5.14
N MET A 204 0.67 -25.64 6.11
CA MET A 204 0.57 -25.99 7.53
C MET A 204 -0.89 -26.15 7.98
N VAL A 205 -1.76 -25.22 7.61
CA VAL A 205 -3.20 -25.28 7.93
C VAL A 205 -3.85 -26.48 7.25
N ALA A 206 -3.52 -26.73 5.98
CA ALA A 206 -4.03 -27.90 5.25
C ALA A 206 -3.53 -29.23 5.87
N GLY A 207 -2.31 -29.25 6.39
CA GLY A 207 -1.73 -30.42 7.07
C GLY A 207 -2.41 -30.79 8.40
N LEU A 208 -3.12 -29.85 9.03
CA LEU A 208 -3.91 -30.12 10.23
C LEU A 208 -5.14 -31.01 9.95
N GLN A 209 -5.58 -31.11 8.69
CA GLN A 209 -6.75 -31.89 8.25
C GLN A 209 -7.97 -31.71 9.16
N PRO A 210 -8.40 -30.47 9.48
CA PRO A 210 -9.51 -30.24 10.39
C PRO A 210 -10.79 -30.81 9.83
N ALA A 211 -11.64 -31.42 10.67
CA ALA A 211 -12.94 -31.95 10.27
C ALA A 211 -13.87 -30.84 9.77
N PHE A 212 -13.69 -29.62 10.28
CA PHE A 212 -14.37 -28.41 9.78
C PHE A 212 -13.49 -27.18 10.00
N PHE A 213 -13.75 -26.14 9.21
CA PHE A 213 -13.07 -24.86 9.34
C PHE A 213 -14.13 -23.74 9.42
N ARG A 214 -14.14 -22.99 10.54
CA ARG A 214 -15.06 -21.87 10.71
C ARG A 214 -14.39 -20.57 10.30
N TRP A 215 -14.91 -19.92 9.29
CA TRP A 215 -14.41 -18.65 8.79
C TRP A 215 -15.56 -17.74 8.31
N PRO A 216 -15.59 -16.45 8.66
CA PRO A 216 -14.91 -15.85 9.80
C PRO A 216 -15.54 -16.34 11.11
N GLY A 217 -14.82 -16.21 12.22
CA GLY A 217 -15.30 -16.59 13.53
C GLY A 217 -15.86 -15.42 14.33
N GLY A 218 -16.73 -15.71 15.33
CA GLY A 218 -17.14 -14.79 16.37
C GLY A 218 -17.78 -13.49 15.89
N CYS A 219 -17.30 -12.37 16.39
CA CYS A 219 -17.87 -11.04 16.18
C CYS A 219 -17.88 -10.55 14.72
N ALA A 220 -17.09 -11.14 13.84
CA ALA A 220 -17.06 -10.72 12.43
C ALA A 220 -18.37 -10.98 11.68
N VAL A 221 -19.22 -11.89 12.20
CA VAL A 221 -20.55 -12.20 11.61
C VAL A 221 -21.60 -11.17 11.96
N SER A 222 -21.44 -10.42 13.05
CA SER A 222 -22.43 -9.43 13.50
C SER A 222 -22.41 -8.10 12.74
N TYR A 223 -21.41 -7.89 11.89
CA TYR A 223 -21.27 -6.66 11.10
C TYR A 223 -21.78 -6.76 9.65
N THR A 224 -22.30 -7.92 9.25
CA THR A 224 -22.78 -8.16 7.87
C THR A 224 -24.31 -8.07 7.75
N HIS A 225 -24.99 -7.53 8.74
CA HIS A 225 -26.47 -7.38 8.73
C HIS A 225 -26.86 -5.93 8.86
#